data_d951a561e68062165efd24888c10887e
#
_entry.id   d951a561e68062165efd24888c10887e
#
_cell.length_a   1.000
_cell.length_b   1.000
_cell.length_c   1.000
_cell.angle_alpha   90.00
_cell.angle_beta   90.00
_cell.angle_gamma   90.00
#
_symmetry.space_group_name_H-M   'P 1'
#
loop_
_entity.id
_entity.type
_entity.pdbx_description
1 polymer ?
#
loop_
_entity_poly.entity_id
_entity_poly.type
_entity_poly.pdbx_seq_one_letter_code
_entity_poly.pdbx_strand_id
1 'polypeptide(L)'
;MCIRDRSCTGGLLAHNFTKLANSSKYFQMGLTTYSNQAKIKILKVNKNIIRKYGAVSHECCKAMVQNLSKISKSKINVSITGIAGPGGGSKEKPVGLVYIGVKKGKALLIKENKFKSKNRNSIQKSTVRTVIKIISKII
;
A
#
# COMPACT_ATOMS: atom_id res chain seq x y z
N MET A 1 13.59 -2.23 5.81
CA MET A 1 12.40 -1.88 5.02
C MET A 1 11.16 -2.44 5.67
N CYS A 2 10.13 -1.64 5.81
CA CYS A 2 8.85 -2.12 6.31
C CYS A 2 7.79 -1.92 5.22
N ILE A 3 7.09 -3.01 4.90
CA ILE A 3 6.09 -3.02 3.85
C ILE A 3 4.74 -3.29 4.48
N ARG A 4 3.78 -2.40 4.19
CA ARG A 4 2.40 -2.70 4.46
C ARG A 4 1.68 -2.96 3.17
N ASP A 5 1.57 -4.23 2.91
CA ASP A 5 0.73 -4.73 1.86
C ASP A 5 -0.72 -4.72 2.33
N ARG A 6 -1.57 -4.11 1.54
CA ARG A 6 -2.87 -3.77 1.91
C ARG A 6 -3.90 -4.43 1.20
N SER A 7 -5.05 -4.05 1.40
CA SER A 7 -6.29 -4.65 0.96
C SER A 7 -6.31 -5.16 -0.48
N CYS A 8 -5.71 -4.47 -1.42
CA CYS A 8 -5.76 -4.89 -2.81
C CYS A 8 -4.71 -5.94 -3.20
N THR A 9 -3.56 -5.98 -2.54
CA THR A 9 -2.49 -6.95 -2.85
C THR A 9 -2.46 -8.15 -1.93
N GLY A 10 -3.16 -8.09 -0.79
CA GLY A 10 -3.41 -9.26 0.08
C GLY A 10 -2.18 -9.96 0.62
N GLY A 11 -1.03 -9.28 0.73
CA GLY A 11 0.24 -9.87 1.17
C GLY A 11 1.22 -10.19 0.04
N LEU A 12 0.82 -10.00 -1.22
CA LEU A 12 1.66 -10.34 -2.38
C LEU A 12 2.98 -9.55 -2.41
N LEU A 13 2.96 -8.28 -1.98
CA LEU A 13 4.18 -7.47 -1.90
C LEU A 13 5.16 -8.06 -0.87
N ALA A 14 4.68 -8.38 0.33
CA ALA A 14 5.48 -9.02 1.36
C ALA A 14 6.06 -10.36 0.86
N HIS A 15 5.23 -11.18 0.22
CA HIS A 15 5.67 -12.44 -0.38
C HIS A 15 6.78 -12.24 -1.41
N ASN A 16 6.69 -11.24 -2.27
CA ASN A 16 7.72 -10.96 -3.27
C ASN A 16 9.07 -10.58 -2.66
N PHE A 17 9.10 -9.98 -1.48
CA PHE A 17 10.35 -9.72 -0.78
C PHE A 17 10.84 -10.93 0.01
N THR A 18 9.96 -11.65 0.68
CA THR A 18 10.33 -12.76 1.56
C THR A 18 10.70 -14.04 0.82
N LYS A 19 10.28 -14.22 -0.44
CA LYS A 19 10.70 -15.36 -1.27
C LYS A 19 12.20 -15.36 -1.63
N LEU A 20 12.88 -14.25 -1.44
CA LEU A 20 14.31 -14.13 -1.70
C LEU A 20 15.12 -14.57 -0.47
N ALA A 21 16.20 -15.29 -0.70
CA ALA A 21 17.12 -15.67 0.38
C ALA A 21 17.67 -14.44 1.09
N ASN A 22 17.91 -14.57 2.39
CA ASN A 22 18.41 -13.48 3.25
C ASN A 22 17.46 -12.27 3.39
N SER A 23 16.16 -12.46 3.11
CA SER A 23 15.17 -11.38 3.21
C SER A 23 15.09 -10.74 4.60
N SER A 24 15.41 -11.48 5.66
CA SER A 24 15.46 -10.97 7.03
C SER A 24 16.44 -9.80 7.23
N LYS A 25 17.44 -9.66 6.37
CA LYS A 25 18.41 -8.56 6.44
C LYS A 25 17.80 -7.21 6.03
N TYR A 26 16.75 -7.19 5.22
CA TYR A 26 16.14 -5.96 4.69
C TYR A 26 14.64 -5.85 4.92
N PHE A 27 13.94 -6.95 5.11
CA PHE A 27 12.49 -6.96 5.33
C PHE A 27 12.18 -7.19 6.80
N GLN A 28 11.64 -6.18 7.47
CA GLN A 28 11.35 -6.25 8.90
C GLN A 28 9.93 -6.72 9.20
N MET A 29 8.95 -6.15 8.50
CA MET A 29 7.56 -6.36 8.86
C MET A 29 6.63 -6.14 7.67
N GLY A 30 5.64 -6.98 7.55
CA GLY A 30 4.48 -6.80 6.67
C GLY A 30 3.19 -6.84 7.47
N LEU A 31 2.27 -5.92 7.22
CA LEU A 31 0.96 -5.90 7.86
C LEU A 31 -0.14 -5.80 6.81
N THR A 32 -1.13 -6.68 6.88
CA THR A 32 -2.30 -6.63 6.01
C THR A 32 -3.48 -6.05 6.78
N THR A 33 -3.72 -4.74 6.62
CA THR A 33 -4.89 -4.06 7.22
C THR A 33 -6.03 -4.02 6.21
N TYR A 34 -6.71 -5.14 6.02
CA TYR A 34 -7.69 -5.32 4.94
C TYR A 34 -8.95 -4.48 5.13
N SER A 35 -9.50 -4.45 6.32
CA SER A 35 -10.72 -3.70 6.64
C SER A 35 -10.42 -2.25 7.04
N ASN A 36 -11.45 -1.39 6.97
CA ASN A 36 -11.37 -0.03 7.49
C ASN A 36 -11.08 -0.02 9.00
N GLN A 37 -11.69 -0.96 9.75
CA GLN A 37 -11.40 -1.10 11.18
C GLN A 37 -9.93 -1.44 11.44
N ALA A 38 -9.33 -2.32 10.65
CA ALA A 38 -7.91 -2.66 10.80
C ALA A 38 -7.02 -1.44 10.50
N LYS A 39 -7.37 -0.61 9.51
CA LYS A 39 -6.67 0.64 9.24
C LYS A 39 -6.73 1.59 10.44
N ILE A 40 -7.88 1.71 11.07
CA ILE A 40 -8.09 2.58 12.23
C ILE A 40 -7.39 2.02 13.47
N LYS A 41 -7.61 0.75 13.81
CA LYS A 41 -7.11 0.15 15.05
C LYS A 41 -5.60 -0.09 15.03
N ILE A 42 -5.06 -0.62 13.94
CA ILE A 42 -3.66 -1.01 13.84
C ILE A 42 -2.78 0.13 13.36
N LEU A 43 -3.22 0.81 12.28
CA LEU A 43 -2.48 1.91 11.66
C LEU A 43 -2.79 3.28 12.26
N LYS A 44 -3.77 3.36 13.16
CA LYS A 44 -4.21 4.63 13.73
C LYS A 44 -4.60 5.67 12.67
N VAL A 45 -5.11 5.20 11.53
CA VAL A 45 -5.68 6.12 10.53
C VAL A 45 -6.92 6.76 11.13
N ASN A 46 -7.00 8.09 11.04
CA ASN A 46 -8.14 8.82 11.56
C ASN A 46 -9.42 8.39 10.81
N LYS A 47 -10.43 7.96 11.55
CA LYS A 47 -11.72 7.54 10.99
C LYS A 47 -12.38 8.61 10.10
N ASN A 48 -12.15 9.89 10.40
CA ASN A 48 -12.69 11.00 9.63
C ASN A 48 -12.07 11.09 8.23
N ILE A 49 -10.81 10.69 8.06
CA ILE A 49 -10.15 10.60 6.74
C ILE A 49 -10.86 9.55 5.90
N ILE A 50 -11.11 8.38 6.47
CA ILE A 50 -11.82 7.29 5.77
C ILE A 50 -13.27 7.69 5.46
N ARG A 51 -13.93 8.37 6.38
CA ARG A 51 -15.31 8.85 6.19
C ARG A 51 -15.39 9.88 5.07
N LYS A 52 -14.48 10.86 5.03
CA LYS A 52 -14.51 11.99 4.10
C LYS A 52 -13.99 11.61 2.71
N TYR A 53 -12.87 10.90 2.64
CA TYR A 53 -12.16 10.60 1.37
C TYR A 53 -12.28 9.14 0.94
N GLY A 54 -12.71 8.26 1.82
CA GLY A 54 -12.73 6.82 1.60
C GLY A 54 -11.38 6.16 1.89
N ALA A 55 -11.40 4.83 1.98
CA ALA A 55 -10.20 4.05 2.21
C ALA A 55 -9.24 4.05 1.01
N VAL A 56 -9.79 4.15 -0.21
CA VAL A 56 -9.03 4.26 -1.45
C VAL A 56 -8.93 5.73 -1.81
N SER A 57 -7.92 6.40 -1.28
CA SER A 57 -7.69 7.82 -1.48
C SER A 57 -6.23 8.18 -1.22
N HIS A 58 -5.81 9.30 -1.79
CA HIS A 58 -4.50 9.89 -1.51
C HIS A 58 -4.31 10.14 0.00
N GLU A 59 -5.30 10.70 0.64
CA GLU A 59 -5.28 11.07 2.06
C GLU A 59 -5.15 9.85 2.98
N CYS A 60 -5.91 8.80 2.70
CA CYS A 60 -5.82 7.55 3.46
C CYS A 60 -4.47 6.87 3.25
N CYS A 61 -3.98 6.78 2.01
CA CYS A 61 -2.68 6.20 1.69
C CYS A 61 -1.53 6.96 2.39
N LYS A 62 -1.60 8.30 2.39
CA LYS A 62 -0.64 9.16 3.09
C LYS A 62 -0.65 8.90 4.59
N ALA A 63 -1.81 8.90 5.23
CA ALA A 63 -1.96 8.61 6.66
C ALA A 63 -1.40 7.22 7.01
N MET A 64 -1.68 6.24 6.16
CA MET A 64 -1.19 4.87 6.34
C MET A 64 0.35 4.81 6.36
N VAL A 65 1.02 5.39 5.38
CA VAL A 65 2.50 5.31 5.30
C VAL A 65 3.19 6.15 6.36
N GLN A 66 2.62 7.30 6.72
CA GLN A 66 3.16 8.14 7.79
C GLN A 66 3.06 7.44 9.15
N ASN A 67 1.90 6.87 9.48
CA ASN A 67 1.70 6.15 10.73
C ASN A 67 2.52 4.86 10.77
N LEU A 68 2.64 4.16 9.64
CA LEU A 68 3.52 3.01 9.52
C LEU A 68 4.96 3.37 9.89
N SER A 69 5.48 4.47 9.37
CA SER A 69 6.86 4.88 9.64
C SER A 69 7.13 5.16 11.13
N LYS A 70 6.11 5.64 11.86
CA LYS A 70 6.18 5.84 13.32
C LYS A 70 6.24 4.51 14.09
N ILE A 71 5.49 3.52 13.62
CA ILE A 71 5.41 2.19 14.27
C ILE A 71 6.64 1.36 13.98
N SER A 72 7.05 1.30 12.72
CA SER A 72 8.13 0.40 12.27
C SER A 72 9.53 0.93 12.55
N LYS A 73 9.69 2.27 12.58
CA LYS A 73 10.98 2.95 12.62
C LYS A 73 11.94 2.55 11.49
N SER A 74 11.42 1.94 10.44
CA SER A 74 12.20 1.50 9.27
C SER A 74 12.57 2.67 8.37
N LYS A 75 13.71 2.56 7.68
CA LYS A 75 14.19 3.58 6.73
C LYS A 75 13.23 3.79 5.55
N ILE A 76 12.65 2.71 5.04
CA ILE A 76 11.71 2.74 3.92
C ILE A 76 10.39 2.10 4.36
N ASN A 77 9.31 2.83 4.15
CA ASN A 77 7.95 2.39 4.46
C ASN A 77 7.07 2.50 3.22
N VAL A 78 6.25 1.49 2.98
CA VAL A 78 5.33 1.43 1.84
C VAL A 78 3.92 1.18 2.31
N SER A 79 2.96 1.93 1.80
CA SER A 79 1.53 1.66 1.97
C SER A 79 0.85 1.52 0.61
N ILE A 80 -0.17 0.67 0.55
CA ILE A 80 -0.96 0.46 -0.65
C ILE A 80 -2.44 0.46 -0.26
N THR A 81 -3.26 1.13 -1.01
CA THR A 81 -4.72 1.03 -0.92
C THR A 81 -5.32 1.14 -2.31
N GLY A 82 -6.28 0.30 -2.65
CA GLY A 82 -6.81 0.29 -4.00
C GLY A 82 -7.96 -0.69 -4.20
N ILE A 83 -8.45 -0.71 -5.43
CA ILE A 83 -9.57 -1.55 -5.88
C ILE A 83 -9.03 -2.55 -6.91
N ALA A 84 -8.82 -3.79 -6.46
CA ALA A 84 -8.30 -4.85 -7.32
C ALA A 84 -9.39 -5.50 -8.19
N GLY A 85 -10.65 -5.33 -7.83
CA GLY A 85 -11.78 -5.88 -8.56
C GLY A 85 -11.98 -7.40 -8.33
N PRO A 86 -12.86 -8.02 -9.14
CA PRO A 86 -13.67 -7.42 -10.22
C PRO A 86 -14.77 -6.47 -9.72
N GLY A 87 -15.19 -6.59 -8.46
CA GLY A 87 -16.18 -5.71 -7.84
C GLY A 87 -15.56 -4.53 -7.08
N GLY A 88 -16.42 -3.71 -6.45
CA GLY A 88 -16.02 -2.61 -5.57
C GLY A 88 -15.64 -1.32 -6.27
N GLY A 89 -15.63 -1.29 -7.59
CA GLY A 89 -15.37 -0.07 -8.36
C GLY A 89 -16.60 0.81 -8.52
N SER A 90 -16.36 2.10 -8.73
CA SER A 90 -17.37 3.10 -9.09
C SER A 90 -16.86 3.96 -10.25
N LYS A 91 -17.71 4.86 -10.74
CA LYS A 91 -17.31 5.80 -11.81
C LYS A 91 -16.13 6.69 -11.35
N GLU A 92 -16.18 7.15 -10.12
CA GLU A 92 -15.14 8.02 -9.54
C GLU A 92 -13.90 7.25 -9.09
N LYS A 93 -14.11 6.02 -8.59
CA LYS A 93 -13.05 5.14 -8.11
C LYS A 93 -13.14 3.78 -8.82
N PRO A 94 -12.64 3.69 -10.06
CA PRO A 94 -12.78 2.48 -10.88
C PRO A 94 -11.89 1.34 -10.37
N VAL A 95 -12.24 0.12 -10.77
CA VAL A 95 -11.36 -1.04 -10.62
C VAL A 95 -10.02 -0.73 -11.29
N GLY A 96 -8.93 -1.03 -10.62
CA GLY A 96 -7.58 -0.69 -11.07
C GLY A 96 -7.01 0.60 -10.49
N LEU A 97 -7.83 1.40 -9.78
CA LEU A 97 -7.35 2.55 -9.01
C LEU A 97 -6.57 2.08 -7.79
N VAL A 98 -5.30 2.41 -7.72
CA VAL A 98 -4.40 2.04 -6.62
C VAL A 98 -3.53 3.22 -6.24
N TYR A 99 -3.53 3.56 -4.96
CA TYR A 99 -2.60 4.52 -4.38
C TYR A 99 -1.44 3.79 -3.73
N ILE A 100 -0.23 4.22 -4.04
CA ILE A 100 1.01 3.70 -3.46
C ILE A 100 1.69 4.84 -2.72
N GLY A 101 1.91 4.67 -1.42
CA GLY A 101 2.66 5.59 -0.59
C GLY A 101 4.04 5.03 -0.27
N VAL A 102 5.07 5.81 -0.48
CA VAL A 102 6.44 5.46 -0.10
C VAL A 102 7.06 6.58 0.71
N LYS A 103 7.59 6.24 1.88
CA LYS A 103 8.27 7.17 2.76
C LYS A 103 9.69 6.68 3.04
N LYS A 104 10.68 7.54 2.77
CA LYS A 104 12.08 7.33 3.11
C LYS A 104 12.61 8.55 3.86
N GLY A 105 12.86 8.40 5.15
CA GLY A 105 13.21 9.54 6.00
C GLY A 105 12.14 10.64 5.97
N LYS A 106 12.51 11.85 5.57
CA LYS A 106 11.59 12.99 5.38
C LYS A 106 10.86 12.97 4.03
N ALA A 107 11.41 12.26 3.04
CA ALA A 107 10.81 12.17 1.72
C ALA A 107 9.53 11.31 1.73
N LEU A 108 8.49 11.81 1.09
CA LEU A 108 7.18 11.17 1.01
C LEU A 108 6.67 11.28 -0.43
N LEU A 109 6.31 10.15 -1.01
CA LEU A 109 5.69 10.04 -2.32
C LEU A 109 4.35 9.32 -2.19
N ILE A 110 3.27 9.90 -2.69
CA ILE A 110 1.99 9.23 -2.87
C ILE A 110 1.69 9.22 -4.38
N LYS A 111 1.64 8.03 -4.95
CA LYS A 111 1.40 7.85 -6.39
C LYS A 111 0.03 7.24 -6.64
N GLU A 112 -0.79 7.92 -7.41
CA GLU A 112 -2.01 7.39 -7.97
C GLU A 112 -1.71 6.57 -9.22
N ASN A 113 -2.29 5.38 -9.32
CA ASN A 113 -2.18 4.51 -10.48
C ASN A 113 -3.57 4.09 -10.91
N LYS A 114 -3.82 4.11 -12.22
CA LYS A 114 -5.05 3.60 -12.84
C LYS A 114 -4.66 2.49 -13.81
N PHE A 115 -4.65 1.27 -13.32
CA PHE A 115 -4.34 0.11 -14.14
C PHE A 115 -5.51 -0.23 -15.05
N LYS A 116 -5.22 -0.44 -16.32
CA LYS A 116 -6.26 -0.71 -17.35
C LYS A 116 -6.90 -2.09 -17.21
N SER A 117 -6.17 -3.08 -16.72
CA SER A 117 -6.70 -4.42 -16.48
C SER A 117 -7.84 -4.37 -15.46
N LYS A 118 -8.86 -5.20 -15.67
CA LYS A 118 -9.92 -5.47 -14.69
C LYS A 118 -9.74 -6.80 -13.97
N ASN A 119 -8.66 -7.51 -14.28
CA ASN A 119 -8.32 -8.78 -13.65
C ASN A 119 -7.59 -8.52 -12.33
N ARG A 120 -8.11 -9.09 -11.25
CA ARG A 120 -7.56 -8.92 -9.89
C ARG A 120 -6.08 -9.28 -9.80
N ASN A 121 -5.70 -10.45 -10.32
CA ASN A 121 -4.30 -10.89 -10.29
C ASN A 121 -3.38 -9.95 -11.06
N SER A 122 -3.80 -9.46 -12.22
CA SER A 122 -3.04 -8.51 -13.02
C SER A 122 -2.83 -7.19 -12.30
N ILE A 123 -3.87 -6.67 -11.63
CA ILE A 123 -3.80 -5.42 -10.86
C ILE A 123 -2.86 -5.60 -9.66
N GLN A 124 -2.95 -6.71 -8.95
CA GLN A 124 -2.05 -7.03 -7.83
C GLN A 124 -0.59 -7.11 -8.29
N LYS A 125 -0.31 -7.83 -9.37
CA LYS A 125 1.04 -7.94 -9.94
C LYS A 125 1.58 -6.60 -10.44
N SER A 126 0.76 -5.81 -11.13
CA SER A 126 1.14 -4.48 -11.60
C SER A 126 1.44 -3.53 -10.45
N THR A 127 0.67 -3.61 -9.38
CA THR A 127 0.92 -2.85 -8.15
C THR A 127 2.27 -3.20 -7.55
N VAL A 128 2.56 -4.47 -7.39
CA VAL A 128 3.85 -4.96 -6.85
C VAL A 128 5.02 -4.51 -7.72
N ARG A 129 4.92 -4.65 -9.04
CA ARG A 129 5.96 -4.20 -9.98
C ARG A 129 6.20 -2.69 -9.87
N THR A 130 5.14 -1.91 -9.74
CA THR A 130 5.24 -0.45 -9.58
C THR A 130 5.94 -0.08 -8.29
N VAL A 131 5.61 -0.74 -7.18
CA VAL A 131 6.29 -0.53 -5.89
C VAL A 131 7.77 -0.86 -6.00
N ILE A 132 8.13 -2.00 -6.57
CA ILE A 132 9.52 -2.41 -6.75
C ILE A 132 10.30 -1.38 -7.59
N LYS A 133 9.70 -0.88 -8.69
CA LYS A 133 10.31 0.18 -9.51
C LYS A 133 10.54 1.48 -8.72
N ILE A 134 9.58 1.87 -7.88
CA ILE A 134 9.75 3.07 -7.04
C ILE A 134 10.88 2.87 -6.05
N ILE A 135 10.90 1.73 -5.36
CA ILE A 135 11.92 1.42 -4.36
C ILE A 135 13.31 1.38 -5.01
N SER A 136 13.46 0.74 -6.17
CA SER A 136 14.75 0.63 -6.87
C SER A 136 15.34 1.98 -7.28
N LYS A 137 14.50 3.00 -7.49
CA LYS A 137 14.96 4.36 -7.81
C LYS A 137 15.39 5.17 -6.59
N ILE A 138 14.97 4.79 -5.39
CA ILE A 138 15.26 5.54 -4.16
C ILE A 138 16.29 4.86 -3.25
N ILE A 139 16.65 3.62 -3.55
CA ILE A 139 17.77 2.92 -2.91
C ILE A 139 19.06 3.45 -3.52
#